data_845e6f66d7d69deb60b566d022b92972
#
_entry.id   845e6f66d7d69deb60b566d022b92972
#
_cell.length_a   1.000
_cell.length_b   1.000
_cell.length_c   1.000
_cell.angle_alpha   90.00
_cell.angle_beta   90.00
_cell.angle_gamma   90.00
#
_symmetry.space_group_name_H-M   'P 1'
#
loop_
_entity.id
_entity.type
_entity.pdbx_description
1 polymer ?
#
loop_
_entity_poly.entity_id
_entity_poly.type
_entity_poly.pdbx_seq_one_letter_code
_entity_poly.pdbx_strand_id
1 'polypeptide(L)'
;MKLGELLDAKRLLVPLQARHVRDATTQLAQALVRAGAVADEARLKELLKTEWPEDIVSVGGRAFLPHFRTDAVRALALAIGVSRTPLCLAGDPNRCARVVVLIVAPTGQSSEYLRAMSAVAQALALDDVLDGLHAASDPEGVLALPGLREAPVPSDVTVRDVMTAGVTHVSPEMTLRDAGQVMLRRGVSTVPVTGPSGEVVGVLTDQHLMRHLLPLTVSQLSTGQVRAVKRRAKGAGAGTVEPGDVPVRDVMDRTVLCLAEDQTIADVAALMLSKELDRFPVTRDGALVGFLTRSDIVRKLLGT
;
A
#
# COMPACT_ATOMS: atom_id res chain seq x y z
N MET A 1 -19.78 -9.04 8.23
CA MET A 1 -19.45 -10.30 7.51
C MET A 1 -18.15 -10.84 8.10
N LYS A 2 -18.03 -12.16 8.24
CA LYS A 2 -16.80 -12.82 8.68
C LYS A 2 -16.07 -13.43 7.49
N LEU A 3 -14.74 -13.56 7.57
CA LEU A 3 -13.94 -14.14 6.49
C LEU A 3 -14.36 -15.59 6.19
N GLY A 4 -14.77 -16.35 7.23
CA GLY A 4 -15.29 -17.71 7.06
C GLY A 4 -16.50 -17.82 6.12
N GLU A 5 -17.30 -16.77 5.97
CA GLU A 5 -18.44 -16.74 5.05
C GLU A 5 -18.01 -16.71 3.57
N LEU A 6 -16.76 -16.31 3.30
CA LEU A 6 -16.14 -16.31 1.96
C LEU A 6 -15.41 -17.62 1.64
N LEU A 7 -15.22 -18.49 2.63
CA LEU A 7 -14.49 -19.76 2.49
C LEU A 7 -15.44 -20.91 2.12
N ASP A 8 -14.96 -21.81 1.26
CA ASP A 8 -15.66 -23.02 0.85
C ASP A 8 -14.63 -24.15 0.71
N ALA A 9 -14.89 -25.31 1.30
CA ALA A 9 -14.00 -26.48 1.24
C ALA A 9 -13.57 -26.83 -0.20
N LYS A 10 -14.48 -26.66 -1.19
CA LYS A 10 -14.19 -26.92 -2.61
C LYS A 10 -13.14 -25.99 -3.22
N ARG A 11 -12.85 -24.86 -2.55
CA ARG A 11 -11.87 -23.85 -2.97
C ARG A 11 -10.58 -23.90 -2.17
N LEU A 12 -10.45 -24.91 -1.29
CA LEU A 12 -9.26 -25.14 -0.47
C LEU A 12 -8.47 -26.31 -1.01
N LEU A 13 -7.18 -26.09 -1.28
CA LEU A 13 -6.25 -27.13 -1.76
C LEU A 13 -5.22 -27.43 -0.66
N VAL A 14 -5.47 -28.50 0.11
CA VAL A 14 -4.64 -28.94 1.23
C VAL A 14 -4.48 -30.44 1.17
N PRO A 15 -3.26 -30.95 0.88
CA PRO A 15 -2.07 -30.20 0.47
C PRO A 15 -2.14 -29.69 -0.97
N LEU A 16 -1.64 -28.48 -1.20
CA LEU A 16 -1.41 -27.95 -2.52
C LEU A 16 -0.12 -28.53 -3.10
N GLN A 17 -0.18 -29.10 -4.29
CA GLN A 17 0.97 -29.65 -4.99
C GLN A 17 1.35 -28.74 -6.17
N ALA A 18 2.21 -27.78 -5.92
CA ALA A 18 2.68 -26.83 -6.92
C ALA A 18 4.21 -26.70 -6.90
N ARG A 19 4.79 -26.27 -8.01
CA ARG A 19 6.24 -26.08 -8.14
C ARG A 19 6.68 -24.66 -7.77
N HIS A 20 5.82 -23.68 -8.01
CA HIS A 20 6.06 -22.27 -7.76
C HIS A 20 4.71 -21.52 -7.60
N VAL A 21 4.74 -20.26 -7.20
CA VAL A 21 3.54 -19.46 -6.89
C VAL A 21 2.59 -19.35 -8.09
N ARG A 22 3.09 -19.19 -9.31
CA ARG A 22 2.25 -19.11 -10.52
C ARG A 22 1.50 -20.42 -10.80
N ASP A 23 2.14 -21.57 -10.61
CA ASP A 23 1.50 -22.87 -10.71
C ASP A 23 0.42 -23.05 -9.64
N ALA A 24 0.73 -22.69 -8.39
CA ALA A 24 -0.21 -22.67 -7.28
C ALA A 24 -1.46 -21.82 -7.61
N THR A 25 -1.25 -20.61 -8.10
CA THR A 25 -2.34 -19.70 -8.51
C THR A 25 -3.22 -20.30 -9.60
N THR A 26 -2.61 -20.97 -10.58
CA THR A 26 -3.35 -21.64 -11.65
C THR A 26 -4.23 -22.77 -11.11
N GLN A 27 -3.71 -23.58 -10.18
CA GLN A 27 -4.48 -24.67 -9.56
C GLN A 27 -5.62 -24.12 -8.68
N LEU A 28 -5.38 -23.03 -7.94
CA LEU A 28 -6.42 -22.34 -7.17
C LEU A 28 -7.51 -21.75 -8.06
N ALA A 29 -7.15 -21.16 -9.19
CA ALA A 29 -8.12 -20.69 -10.19
C ALA A 29 -8.97 -21.84 -10.75
N GLN A 30 -8.38 -23.00 -11.00
CA GLN A 30 -9.11 -24.21 -11.40
C GLN A 30 -10.06 -24.70 -10.29
N ALA A 31 -9.67 -24.57 -9.02
CA ALA A 31 -10.56 -24.89 -7.91
C ALA A 31 -11.77 -23.94 -7.86
N LEU A 32 -11.59 -22.64 -8.13
CA LEU A 32 -12.68 -21.68 -8.27
C LEU A 32 -13.62 -22.05 -9.43
N VAL A 33 -13.08 -22.48 -10.57
CA VAL A 33 -13.88 -22.97 -11.72
C VAL A 33 -14.71 -24.19 -11.32
N ARG A 34 -14.08 -25.21 -10.73
CA ARG A 34 -14.77 -26.43 -10.27
C ARG A 34 -15.85 -26.16 -9.21
N ALA A 35 -15.64 -25.16 -8.38
CA ALA A 35 -16.62 -24.73 -7.37
C ALA A 35 -17.76 -23.88 -7.94
N GLY A 36 -17.77 -23.60 -9.26
CA GLY A 36 -18.81 -22.77 -9.92
C GLY A 36 -18.72 -21.28 -9.59
N ALA A 37 -17.58 -20.81 -9.06
CA ALA A 37 -17.37 -19.40 -8.71
C ALA A 37 -16.99 -18.52 -9.92
N VAL A 38 -16.63 -19.13 -11.05
CA VAL A 38 -16.17 -18.47 -12.28
C VAL A 38 -17.27 -18.58 -13.34
N ALA A 39 -17.67 -17.42 -13.89
CA ALA A 39 -18.68 -17.35 -14.95
C ALA A 39 -18.07 -17.54 -16.36
N ASP A 40 -16.83 -17.06 -16.55
CA ASP A 40 -16.09 -17.16 -17.80
C ASP A 40 -14.67 -17.72 -17.55
N GLU A 41 -14.56 -19.05 -17.71
CA GLU A 41 -13.30 -19.76 -17.52
C GLU A 41 -12.23 -19.36 -18.53
N ALA A 42 -12.64 -19.10 -19.80
CA ALA A 42 -11.69 -18.77 -20.86
C ALA A 42 -11.01 -17.41 -20.57
N ARG A 43 -11.81 -16.43 -20.15
CA ARG A 43 -11.33 -15.10 -19.76
C ARG A 43 -10.40 -15.17 -18.53
N LEU A 44 -10.74 -15.96 -17.51
CA LEU A 44 -9.87 -16.15 -16.35
C LEU A 44 -8.54 -16.81 -16.73
N LYS A 45 -8.57 -17.82 -17.59
CA LYS A 45 -7.35 -18.49 -18.08
C LYS A 45 -6.46 -17.55 -18.88
N GLU A 46 -7.04 -16.70 -19.72
CA GLU A 46 -6.28 -15.72 -20.49
C GLU A 46 -5.65 -14.67 -19.59
N LEU A 47 -6.38 -14.14 -18.61
CA LEU A 47 -5.89 -13.20 -17.62
C LEU A 47 -4.65 -13.73 -16.88
N LEU A 48 -4.69 -14.97 -16.40
CA LEU A 48 -3.58 -15.61 -15.70
C LEU A 48 -2.33 -15.79 -16.57
N LYS A 49 -2.47 -15.82 -17.91
CA LYS A 49 -1.34 -15.90 -18.84
C LYS A 49 -0.74 -14.53 -19.13
N THR A 50 -1.59 -13.52 -19.36
CA THR A 50 -1.22 -12.21 -19.89
C THR A 50 -0.95 -11.16 -18.82
N GLU A 51 -1.68 -11.22 -17.71
CA GLU A 51 -1.67 -10.19 -16.67
C GLU A 51 -1.13 -10.71 -15.34
N TRP A 52 0.03 -11.38 -15.38
CA TRP A 52 0.66 -11.79 -14.12
C TRP A 52 1.16 -10.56 -13.35
N PRO A 53 0.75 -10.38 -12.09
CA PRO A 53 1.18 -9.22 -11.30
C PRO A 53 2.71 -9.18 -11.16
N GLU A 54 3.33 -8.04 -11.44
CA GLU A 54 4.76 -7.84 -11.22
C GLU A 54 5.10 -7.91 -9.72
N ASP A 55 4.20 -7.38 -8.87
CA ASP A 55 4.33 -7.40 -7.42
C ASP A 55 3.18 -8.20 -6.78
N ILE A 56 3.47 -9.43 -6.38
CA ILE A 56 2.55 -10.22 -5.55
C ILE A 56 2.69 -9.77 -4.10
N VAL A 57 1.56 -9.40 -3.49
CA VAL A 57 1.51 -9.05 -2.07
C VAL A 57 1.99 -10.23 -1.23
N SER A 58 2.99 -9.98 -0.38
CA SER A 58 3.49 -10.95 0.59
C SER A 58 3.16 -10.48 2.00
N VAL A 59 2.54 -11.36 2.79
CA VAL A 59 2.23 -11.09 4.19
C VAL A 59 3.30 -11.74 5.06
N GLY A 60 4.09 -10.90 5.73
CA GLY A 60 5.14 -11.33 6.66
C GLY A 60 6.20 -12.26 6.05
N GLY A 61 6.33 -12.33 4.72
CA GLY A 61 7.20 -13.31 4.04
C GLY A 61 6.74 -14.76 4.14
N ARG A 62 5.52 -15.04 4.65
CA ARG A 62 5.01 -16.38 4.98
C ARG A 62 3.82 -16.80 4.13
N ALA A 63 3.14 -15.85 3.49
CA ALA A 63 2.01 -16.08 2.59
C ALA A 63 2.07 -15.18 1.36
N PHE A 64 1.56 -15.65 0.21
CA PHE A 64 1.39 -14.87 -1.01
C PHE A 64 -0.09 -14.68 -1.31
N LEU A 65 -0.45 -13.45 -1.74
CA LEU A 65 -1.82 -13.07 -2.12
C LEU A 65 -1.86 -12.64 -3.60
N PRO A 66 -1.78 -13.57 -4.57
CA PRO A 66 -2.12 -13.26 -5.94
C PRO A 66 -3.58 -12.82 -6.03
N HIS A 67 -3.83 -11.72 -6.75
CA HIS A 67 -5.15 -11.14 -6.81
C HIS A 67 -5.44 -10.56 -8.19
N PHE A 68 -6.69 -10.68 -8.63
CA PHE A 68 -7.11 -10.25 -9.96
C PHE A 68 -8.50 -9.60 -9.91
N ARG A 69 -8.69 -8.60 -10.74
CA ARG A 69 -10.00 -7.97 -10.97
C ARG A 69 -10.45 -8.26 -12.40
N THR A 70 -11.58 -8.94 -12.53
CA THR A 70 -12.05 -9.41 -13.83
C THR A 70 -13.55 -9.67 -13.82
N ASP A 71 -14.20 -9.45 -14.95
CA ASP A 71 -15.61 -9.78 -15.16
C ASP A 71 -15.83 -11.29 -15.41
N ALA A 72 -14.76 -12.11 -15.37
CA ALA A 72 -14.86 -13.56 -15.36
C ALA A 72 -15.58 -14.12 -14.13
N VAL A 73 -15.72 -13.34 -13.06
CA VAL A 73 -16.47 -13.68 -11.86
C VAL A 73 -17.60 -12.67 -11.63
N ARG A 74 -18.74 -13.13 -11.03
CA ARG A 74 -19.89 -12.26 -10.71
C ARG A 74 -19.85 -11.73 -9.29
N ALA A 75 -19.11 -12.38 -8.42
CA ALA A 75 -18.91 -12.03 -7.02
C ALA A 75 -17.47 -12.31 -6.61
N LEU A 76 -17.06 -11.72 -5.50
CA LEU A 76 -15.75 -11.99 -4.88
C LEU A 76 -15.58 -13.49 -4.66
N ALA A 77 -14.48 -14.04 -5.13
CA ALA A 77 -14.12 -15.44 -4.99
C ALA A 77 -12.73 -15.56 -4.36
N LEU A 78 -12.61 -16.43 -3.38
CA LEU A 78 -11.40 -16.67 -2.61
C LEU A 78 -11.06 -18.17 -2.63
N ALA A 79 -9.79 -18.49 -2.87
CA ALA A 79 -9.26 -19.85 -2.78
C ALA A 79 -7.95 -19.86 -2.00
N ILE A 80 -7.75 -20.85 -1.13
CA ILE A 80 -6.55 -21.00 -0.30
C ILE A 80 -5.84 -22.31 -0.64
N GLY A 81 -4.53 -22.22 -0.82
CA GLY A 81 -3.65 -23.37 -0.99
C GLY A 81 -2.57 -23.41 0.08
N VAL A 82 -2.40 -24.56 0.68
CA VAL A 82 -1.35 -24.82 1.66
C VAL A 82 -0.42 -25.90 1.13
N SER A 83 0.82 -25.53 0.83
CA SER A 83 1.86 -26.45 0.34
C SER A 83 2.66 -27.04 1.50
N ARG A 84 3.10 -28.28 1.34
CA ARG A 84 4.04 -28.91 2.30
C ARG A 84 5.45 -28.36 2.14
N THR A 85 5.82 -27.90 0.94
CA THR A 85 7.12 -27.33 0.62
C THR A 85 7.00 -25.85 0.30
N PRO A 86 8.00 -25.01 0.62
CA PRO A 86 7.98 -23.61 0.23
C PRO A 86 7.86 -23.43 -1.28
N LEU A 87 7.00 -22.52 -1.70
CA LEU A 87 6.80 -22.07 -3.08
C LEU A 87 7.46 -20.71 -3.24
N CYS A 88 8.36 -20.57 -4.20
CA CYS A 88 9.09 -19.32 -4.41
C CYS A 88 8.51 -18.52 -5.58
N LEU A 89 8.72 -17.20 -5.55
CA LEU A 89 8.42 -16.34 -6.69
C LEU A 89 9.45 -16.57 -7.80
N ALA A 90 8.98 -16.55 -9.05
CA ALA A 90 9.88 -16.64 -10.19
C ALA A 90 10.86 -15.45 -10.18
N GLY A 91 12.17 -15.75 -10.25
CA GLY A 91 13.22 -14.73 -10.24
C GLY A 91 13.71 -14.29 -8.85
N ASP A 92 13.05 -14.71 -7.77
CA ASP A 92 13.49 -14.38 -6.40
C ASP A 92 13.41 -15.60 -5.47
N PRO A 93 14.51 -16.39 -5.36
CA PRO A 93 14.54 -17.58 -4.52
C PRO A 93 14.51 -17.28 -3.00
N ASN A 94 14.65 -16.02 -2.61
CA ASN A 94 14.57 -15.61 -1.19
C ASN A 94 13.14 -15.28 -0.76
N ARG A 95 12.21 -15.10 -1.70
CA ARG A 95 10.79 -14.86 -1.43
C ARG A 95 10.01 -16.15 -1.62
N CYS A 96 9.88 -16.93 -0.54
CA CYS A 96 9.19 -18.21 -0.55
C CYS A 96 8.17 -18.28 0.60
N ALA A 97 7.02 -18.91 0.34
CA ALA A 97 5.97 -19.13 1.33
C ALA A 97 5.26 -20.47 1.08
N ARG A 98 4.57 -21.01 2.10
CA ARG A 98 3.80 -22.25 1.97
C ARG A 98 2.31 -22.01 1.76
N VAL A 99 1.84 -20.80 2.02
CA VAL A 99 0.43 -20.42 1.89
C VAL A 99 0.28 -19.49 0.68
N VAL A 100 -0.68 -19.82 -0.19
CA VAL A 100 -1.08 -18.97 -1.32
C VAL A 100 -2.59 -18.75 -1.24
N VAL A 101 -3.02 -17.48 -1.23
CA VAL A 101 -4.44 -17.11 -1.22
C VAL A 101 -4.76 -16.35 -2.49
N LEU A 102 -5.50 -16.98 -3.39
CA LEU A 102 -5.99 -16.34 -4.61
C LEU A 102 -7.28 -15.58 -4.31
N ILE A 103 -7.32 -14.32 -4.68
CA ILE A 103 -8.51 -13.47 -4.60
C ILE A 103 -8.88 -13.01 -6.01
N VAL A 104 -10.12 -13.27 -6.43
CA VAL A 104 -10.65 -12.81 -7.72
C VAL A 104 -11.94 -12.05 -7.47
N ALA A 105 -12.05 -10.83 -7.99
CA ALA A 105 -13.20 -9.96 -7.79
C ALA A 105 -13.68 -9.33 -9.10
N PRO A 106 -14.99 -9.01 -9.21
CA PRO A 106 -15.50 -8.23 -10.34
C PRO A 106 -14.84 -6.85 -10.42
N THR A 107 -14.64 -6.34 -11.64
CA THR A 107 -14.04 -5.00 -11.86
C THR A 107 -14.83 -3.88 -11.18
N GLY A 108 -16.15 -4.00 -11.08
CA GLY A 108 -17.03 -3.00 -10.45
C GLY A 108 -17.09 -3.05 -8.91
N GLN A 109 -16.50 -4.06 -8.24
CA GLN A 109 -16.60 -4.27 -6.79
C GLN A 109 -15.30 -3.97 -6.04
N SER A 110 -14.73 -2.78 -6.27
CA SER A 110 -13.44 -2.39 -5.68
C SER A 110 -13.44 -2.38 -4.15
N SER A 111 -14.51 -1.91 -3.53
CA SER A 111 -14.61 -1.84 -2.06
C SER A 111 -14.67 -3.23 -1.41
N GLU A 112 -15.44 -4.17 -1.97
CA GLU A 112 -15.50 -5.55 -1.46
C GLU A 112 -14.15 -6.26 -1.61
N TYR A 113 -13.50 -6.07 -2.76
CA TYR A 113 -12.16 -6.59 -3.01
C TYR A 113 -11.16 -6.10 -1.96
N LEU A 114 -11.10 -4.79 -1.69
CA LEU A 114 -10.17 -4.22 -0.71
C LEU A 114 -10.46 -4.71 0.72
N ARG A 115 -11.74 -4.81 1.10
CA ARG A 115 -12.14 -5.34 2.40
C ARG A 115 -11.72 -6.79 2.61
N ALA A 116 -11.90 -7.63 1.57
CA ALA A 116 -11.47 -9.01 1.62
C ALA A 116 -9.94 -9.14 1.69
N MET A 117 -9.21 -8.36 0.87
CA MET A 117 -7.74 -8.30 0.92
C MET A 117 -7.23 -7.92 2.29
N SER A 118 -7.81 -6.88 2.91
CA SER A 118 -7.46 -6.43 4.27
C SER A 118 -7.72 -7.52 5.30
N ALA A 119 -8.92 -8.13 5.30
CA ALA A 119 -9.28 -9.20 6.22
C ALA A 119 -8.34 -10.41 6.12
N VAL A 120 -8.04 -10.85 4.89
CA VAL A 120 -7.11 -11.96 4.63
C VAL A 120 -5.71 -11.62 5.11
N ALA A 121 -5.20 -10.42 4.77
CA ALA A 121 -3.86 -10.00 5.17
C ALA A 121 -3.73 -9.90 6.70
N GLN A 122 -4.74 -9.35 7.39
CA GLN A 122 -4.76 -9.26 8.85
C GLN A 122 -4.82 -10.65 9.50
N ALA A 123 -5.66 -11.56 9.00
CA ALA A 123 -5.73 -12.93 9.52
C ALA A 123 -4.39 -13.66 9.32
N LEU A 124 -3.75 -13.54 8.16
CA LEU A 124 -2.47 -14.17 7.87
C LEU A 124 -1.27 -13.50 8.57
N ALA A 125 -1.43 -12.32 9.14
CA ALA A 125 -0.42 -11.70 9.98
C ALA A 125 -0.33 -12.31 11.39
N LEU A 126 -1.37 -13.06 11.81
CA LEU A 126 -1.41 -13.74 13.09
C LEU A 126 -0.62 -15.07 13.01
N ASP A 127 0.30 -15.27 13.95
CA ASP A 127 1.15 -16.46 13.97
C ASP A 127 0.35 -17.75 14.16
N ASP A 128 -0.66 -17.75 15.04
CA ASP A 128 -1.52 -18.89 15.31
C ASP A 128 -2.34 -19.31 14.07
N VAL A 129 -2.76 -18.37 13.23
CA VAL A 129 -3.44 -18.66 11.96
C VAL A 129 -2.50 -19.33 10.97
N LEU A 130 -1.29 -18.78 10.80
CA LEU A 130 -0.31 -19.36 9.88
C LEU A 130 0.18 -20.72 10.34
N ASP A 131 0.45 -20.89 11.62
CA ASP A 131 0.87 -22.18 12.19
C ASP A 131 -0.26 -23.21 12.06
N GLY A 132 -1.51 -22.81 12.29
CA GLY A 132 -2.68 -23.66 12.06
C GLY A 132 -2.85 -24.06 10.60
N LEU A 133 -2.66 -23.13 9.65
CA LEU A 133 -2.64 -23.42 8.21
C LEU A 133 -1.53 -24.42 7.86
N HIS A 134 -0.33 -24.23 8.39
CA HIS A 134 0.79 -25.14 8.14
C HIS A 134 0.60 -26.56 8.73
N ALA A 135 -0.18 -26.67 9.80
CA ALA A 135 -0.52 -27.95 10.45
C ALA A 135 -1.71 -28.64 9.78
N ALA A 136 -2.55 -27.92 9.05
CA ALA A 136 -3.72 -28.48 8.40
C ALA A 136 -3.33 -29.56 7.38
N SER A 137 -4.03 -30.69 7.42
CA SER A 137 -3.83 -31.84 6.52
C SER A 137 -4.89 -31.92 5.42
N ASP A 138 -6.01 -31.23 5.61
CA ASP A 138 -7.21 -31.25 4.77
C ASP A 138 -7.94 -29.90 4.79
N PRO A 139 -8.93 -29.66 3.91
CA PRO A 139 -9.72 -28.45 3.86
C PRO A 139 -10.51 -28.16 5.13
N GLU A 140 -11.02 -29.20 5.80
CA GLU A 140 -11.80 -29.08 7.04
C GLU A 140 -10.95 -28.51 8.18
N GLY A 141 -9.70 -28.93 8.28
CA GLY A 141 -8.72 -28.35 9.22
C GLY A 141 -8.51 -26.86 9.02
N VAL A 142 -8.49 -26.38 7.77
CA VAL A 142 -8.40 -24.93 7.45
C VAL A 142 -9.66 -24.19 7.86
N LEU A 143 -10.86 -24.76 7.55
CA LEU A 143 -12.14 -24.16 7.92
C LEU A 143 -12.39 -24.13 9.43
N ALA A 144 -11.75 -25.03 10.16
CA ALA A 144 -11.87 -25.09 11.62
C ALA A 144 -11.02 -24.03 12.36
N LEU A 145 -10.08 -23.35 11.68
CA LEU A 145 -9.22 -22.35 12.31
C LEU A 145 -10.03 -21.12 12.77
N PRO A 146 -10.14 -20.86 14.09
CA PRO A 146 -10.97 -19.76 14.58
C PRO A 146 -10.48 -18.41 14.11
N GLY A 147 -9.16 -18.17 14.11
CA GLY A 147 -8.55 -16.91 13.69
C GLY A 147 -8.78 -16.58 12.21
N LEU A 148 -9.02 -17.59 11.37
CA LEU A 148 -9.39 -17.39 9.97
C LEU A 148 -10.90 -17.26 9.81
N ARG A 149 -11.68 -18.16 10.47
CA ARG A 149 -13.14 -18.23 10.33
C ARG A 149 -13.84 -17.01 10.92
N GLU A 150 -13.42 -16.58 12.11
CA GLU A 150 -14.06 -15.51 12.87
C GLU A 150 -13.49 -14.12 12.52
N ALA A 151 -12.42 -14.04 11.69
CA ALA A 151 -11.83 -12.79 11.29
C ALA A 151 -12.89 -11.85 10.69
N PRO A 152 -13.02 -10.62 11.21
CA PRO A 152 -14.01 -9.67 10.69
C PRO A 152 -13.58 -9.18 9.31
N VAL A 153 -14.49 -9.20 8.34
CA VAL A 153 -14.30 -8.42 7.10
C VAL A 153 -14.81 -7.02 7.37
N PRO A 154 -13.95 -5.99 7.33
CA PRO A 154 -14.32 -4.62 7.66
C PRO A 154 -15.54 -4.15 6.85
N SER A 155 -16.40 -3.32 7.45
CA SER A 155 -17.51 -2.69 6.71
C SER A 155 -16.98 -1.69 5.70
N ASP A 156 -15.88 -1.02 6.05
CA ASP A 156 -15.27 0.04 5.27
C ASP A 156 -13.76 -0.17 5.16
N VAL A 157 -13.18 0.30 4.05
CA VAL A 157 -11.72 0.36 3.89
C VAL A 157 -11.21 1.59 4.62
N THR A 158 -10.21 1.41 5.46
CA THR A 158 -9.61 2.49 6.24
C THR A 158 -8.28 2.97 5.64
N VAL A 159 -7.80 4.10 6.14
CA VAL A 159 -6.48 4.65 5.79
C VAL A 159 -5.38 3.64 6.05
N ARG A 160 -5.43 2.89 7.16
CA ARG A 160 -4.47 1.83 7.51
C ARG A 160 -4.31 0.77 6.42
N ASP A 161 -5.41 0.41 5.73
CA ASP A 161 -5.43 -0.64 4.71
C ASP A 161 -4.76 -0.20 3.39
N VAL A 162 -4.60 1.11 3.20
CA VAL A 162 -4.15 1.72 1.94
C VAL A 162 -2.83 2.47 2.08
N MET A 163 -2.53 3.05 3.25
CA MET A 163 -1.34 3.86 3.49
C MET A 163 -0.04 3.08 3.27
N THR A 164 1.02 3.82 2.97
CA THR A 164 2.39 3.32 3.06
C THR A 164 2.87 3.45 4.50
N ALA A 165 3.19 2.34 5.15
CA ALA A 165 3.75 2.30 6.49
C ALA A 165 5.29 2.48 6.47
N GLY A 166 5.88 2.83 7.63
CA GLY A 166 7.33 2.93 7.79
C GLY A 166 7.98 4.00 6.90
N VAL A 167 7.28 5.11 6.69
CA VAL A 167 7.73 6.20 5.82
C VAL A 167 8.96 6.93 6.35
N THR A 168 9.77 7.37 5.41
CA THR A 168 10.91 8.25 5.69
C THR A 168 10.41 9.59 6.23
N HIS A 169 10.99 10.04 7.32
CA HIS A 169 10.74 11.34 7.94
C HIS A 169 12.06 12.05 8.26
N VAL A 170 12.01 13.34 8.57
CA VAL A 170 13.17 14.16 8.94
C VAL A 170 12.88 14.90 10.25
N SER A 171 13.95 15.30 10.97
CA SER A 171 13.79 16.11 12.18
C SER A 171 13.72 17.61 11.85
N PRO A 172 13.10 18.44 12.71
CA PRO A 172 13.06 19.88 12.53
C PRO A 172 14.44 20.55 12.54
N GLU A 173 15.41 19.92 13.21
CA GLU A 173 16.77 20.44 13.39
C GLU A 173 17.70 20.06 12.22
N MET A 174 17.29 19.12 11.37
CA MET A 174 18.06 18.72 10.19
C MET A 174 18.25 19.89 9.24
N THR A 175 19.39 19.99 8.54
CA THR A 175 19.60 21.02 7.52
C THR A 175 18.78 20.73 6.27
N LEU A 176 18.43 21.77 5.51
CA LEU A 176 17.74 21.59 4.23
C LEU A 176 18.55 20.75 3.25
N ARG A 177 19.88 20.86 3.29
CA ARG A 177 20.80 20.07 2.46
C ARG A 177 20.67 18.59 2.76
N ASP A 178 20.73 18.22 4.02
CA ASP A 178 20.63 16.82 4.46
C ASP A 178 19.24 16.25 4.20
N ALA A 179 18.19 17.01 4.51
CA ALA A 179 16.80 16.62 4.23
C ALA A 179 16.58 16.41 2.71
N GLY A 180 17.11 17.30 1.87
CA GLY A 180 17.09 17.16 0.41
C GLY A 180 17.79 15.89 -0.08
N GLN A 181 18.94 15.54 0.52
CA GLN A 181 19.64 14.29 0.21
C GLN A 181 18.83 13.05 0.62
N VAL A 182 18.12 13.11 1.77
CA VAL A 182 17.21 12.03 2.19
C VAL A 182 16.10 11.87 1.17
N MET A 183 15.45 12.96 0.75
CA MET A 183 14.37 12.94 -0.23
C MET A 183 14.84 12.36 -1.58
N LEU A 184 16.01 12.81 -2.07
CA LEU A 184 16.59 12.30 -3.33
C LEU A 184 16.90 10.80 -3.25
N ARG A 185 17.57 10.34 -2.19
CA ARG A 185 17.91 8.92 -2.03
C ARG A 185 16.69 8.01 -1.93
N ARG A 186 15.59 8.52 -1.40
CA ARG A 186 14.32 7.78 -1.25
C ARG A 186 13.36 7.96 -2.42
N GLY A 187 13.67 8.85 -3.36
CA GLY A 187 12.81 9.13 -4.51
C GLY A 187 11.45 9.75 -4.12
N VAL A 188 11.42 10.55 -3.04
CA VAL A 188 10.17 11.15 -2.54
C VAL A 188 10.21 12.67 -2.68
N SER A 189 9.06 13.26 -3.07
CA SER A 189 8.89 14.71 -3.21
C SER A 189 8.35 15.39 -1.95
N THR A 190 8.00 14.61 -0.92
CA THR A 190 7.42 15.10 0.33
C THR A 190 7.83 14.18 1.46
N VAL A 191 8.23 14.76 2.60
CA VAL A 191 8.55 14.02 3.82
C VAL A 191 7.90 14.66 5.03
N PRO A 192 7.30 13.87 5.95
CA PRO A 192 6.89 14.37 7.25
C PRO A 192 8.09 14.86 8.05
N VAL A 193 7.86 15.90 8.84
CA VAL A 193 8.81 16.37 9.86
C VAL A 193 8.29 15.94 11.22
N THR A 194 9.08 15.17 11.95
CA THR A 194 8.66 14.62 13.25
C THR A 194 9.51 15.17 14.39
N GLY A 195 8.86 15.50 15.47
CA GLY A 195 9.51 15.84 16.73
C GLY A 195 10.08 14.62 17.47
N PRO A 196 10.68 14.84 18.65
CA PRO A 196 11.37 13.79 19.41
C PRO A 196 10.48 12.63 19.86
N SER A 197 9.16 12.87 20.07
CA SER A 197 8.18 11.86 20.47
C SER A 197 7.54 11.14 19.29
N GLY A 198 7.99 11.43 18.05
CA GLY A 198 7.42 10.88 16.82
C GLY A 198 6.17 11.62 16.31
N GLU A 199 5.77 12.70 16.98
CA GLU A 199 4.66 13.55 16.56
C GLU A 199 4.97 14.30 15.27
N VAL A 200 3.98 14.48 14.40
CA VAL A 200 4.12 15.26 13.18
C VAL A 200 4.07 16.74 13.51
N VAL A 201 5.17 17.47 13.28
CA VAL A 201 5.29 18.92 13.53
C VAL A 201 5.29 19.75 12.25
N GLY A 202 5.37 19.10 11.09
CA GLY A 202 5.39 19.77 9.80
C GLY A 202 5.53 18.82 8.62
N VAL A 203 5.58 19.41 7.43
CA VAL A 203 5.86 18.69 6.17
C VAL A 203 6.86 19.49 5.36
N LEU A 204 7.88 18.83 4.83
CA LEU A 204 8.85 19.39 3.90
C LEU A 204 8.58 18.83 2.49
N THR A 205 8.55 19.71 1.49
CA THR A 205 8.36 19.36 0.08
C THR A 205 9.55 19.79 -0.78
N ASP A 206 9.66 19.21 -1.96
CA ASP A 206 10.62 19.65 -2.99
C ASP A 206 10.42 21.12 -3.38
N GLN A 207 9.19 21.64 -3.35
CA GLN A 207 8.90 23.07 -3.57
C GLN A 207 9.55 23.96 -2.51
N HIS A 208 9.56 23.53 -1.24
CA HIS A 208 10.24 24.25 -0.17
C HIS A 208 11.76 24.30 -0.44
N LEU A 209 12.34 23.16 -0.84
CA LEU A 209 13.76 23.11 -1.22
C LEU A 209 14.06 24.03 -2.39
N MET A 210 13.25 23.98 -3.46
CA MET A 210 13.45 24.83 -4.64
C MET A 210 13.34 26.33 -4.30
N ARG A 211 12.36 26.73 -3.50
CA ARG A 211 12.19 28.15 -3.10
C ARG A 211 13.37 28.67 -2.27
N HIS A 212 13.97 27.83 -1.46
CA HIS A 212 15.06 28.22 -0.55
C HIS A 212 16.44 28.12 -1.22
N LEU A 213 16.69 27.01 -1.92
CA LEU A 213 17.99 26.75 -2.55
C LEU A 213 18.16 27.49 -3.88
N LEU A 214 17.06 27.82 -4.58
CA LEU A 214 17.05 28.53 -5.83
C LEU A 214 16.35 29.89 -5.66
N PRO A 215 17.05 30.97 -5.30
CA PRO A 215 16.45 32.30 -5.17
C PRO A 215 16.07 32.84 -6.56
N LEU A 216 14.97 32.32 -7.11
CA LEU A 216 14.42 32.75 -8.39
C LEU A 216 13.25 33.69 -8.14
N THR A 217 13.36 34.92 -8.63
CA THR A 217 12.20 35.80 -8.75
C THR A 217 11.59 35.53 -10.13
N VAL A 218 10.37 35.00 -10.14
CA VAL A 218 9.60 34.85 -11.41
C VAL A 218 8.83 36.14 -11.61
N SER A 219 9.12 36.89 -12.65
CA SER A 219 8.32 38.02 -13.12
C SER A 219 7.50 37.61 -14.33
N GLN A 220 6.18 37.87 -14.29
CA GLN A 220 5.33 37.75 -15.46
C GLN A 220 5.56 39.00 -16.35
N LEU A 221 5.90 38.75 -17.60
CA LEU A 221 5.89 39.77 -18.62
C LEU A 221 4.47 39.91 -19.19
N SER A 222 4.09 41.12 -19.63
CA SER A 222 2.79 41.44 -20.22
C SER A 222 2.41 40.59 -21.44
N THR A 223 3.33 39.86 -22.02
CA THR A 223 3.16 38.94 -23.17
C THR A 223 2.86 37.49 -22.75
N GLY A 224 2.62 37.17 -21.46
CA GLY A 224 2.39 35.80 -20.97
C GLY A 224 3.65 34.92 -20.92
N GLN A 225 4.82 35.45 -21.31
CA GLN A 225 6.08 34.73 -21.19
C GLN A 225 6.63 34.84 -19.77
N VAL A 226 7.03 33.71 -19.18
CA VAL A 226 7.67 33.64 -17.85
C VAL A 226 9.19 33.71 -18.02
N ARG A 227 9.84 34.72 -17.45
CA ARG A 227 11.29 34.83 -17.42
C ARG A 227 11.79 34.72 -15.98
N ALA A 228 12.64 33.74 -15.72
CA ALA A 228 13.32 33.61 -14.43
C ALA A 228 14.42 34.67 -14.33
N VAL A 229 14.35 35.55 -13.33
CA VAL A 229 15.39 36.58 -13.09
C VAL A 229 16.17 36.16 -11.85
N LYS A 230 17.47 35.95 -12.02
CA LYS A 230 18.38 35.66 -10.90
C LYS A 230 18.44 36.87 -9.97
N ARG A 231 18.00 36.75 -8.76
CA ARG A 231 18.15 37.80 -7.75
C ARG A 231 19.63 37.95 -7.43
N ARG A 232 20.21 39.07 -7.74
CA ARG A 232 21.56 39.42 -7.30
C ARG A 232 21.55 39.49 -5.78
N ALA A 233 22.29 38.61 -5.13
CA ALA A 233 22.45 38.68 -3.67
C ALA A 233 22.96 40.07 -3.32
N LYS A 234 22.18 40.85 -2.60
CA LYS A 234 22.63 42.08 -1.98
C LYS A 234 23.68 41.72 -0.95
N GLY A 235 24.89 42.20 -1.15
CA GLY A 235 26.05 42.21 -0.29
C GLY A 235 26.07 41.24 0.89
N ALA A 236 26.91 40.22 0.83
CA ALA A 236 27.24 39.36 1.93
C ALA A 236 27.88 40.21 3.05
N GLY A 237 27.07 40.61 4.04
CA GLY A 237 27.55 40.99 5.34
C GLY A 237 27.96 39.70 6.08
N ALA A 238 29.09 39.72 6.77
CA ALA A 238 29.59 38.62 7.58
C ALA A 238 28.47 38.06 8.46
N GLY A 239 28.05 36.76 8.23
CA GLY A 239 27.06 36.05 9.03
C GLY A 239 25.85 35.45 8.29
N THR A 240 25.79 35.47 6.96
CA THR A 240 24.71 34.82 6.22
C THR A 240 24.89 33.32 6.20
N VAL A 241 24.00 32.60 6.91
CA VAL A 241 23.85 31.14 6.80
C VAL A 241 23.65 30.77 5.33
N GLU A 242 24.39 29.78 4.82
CA GLU A 242 24.17 29.27 3.47
C GLU A 242 22.74 28.72 3.35
N PRO A 243 22.06 28.93 2.21
CA PRO A 243 20.67 28.46 2.05
C PRO A 243 20.47 26.96 2.33
N GLY A 244 21.50 26.14 2.15
CA GLY A 244 21.45 24.72 2.45
C GLY A 244 21.61 24.38 3.93
N ASP A 245 22.12 25.26 4.74
CA ASP A 245 22.42 25.03 6.17
C ASP A 245 21.30 25.54 7.09
N VAL A 246 20.22 26.06 6.50
CA VAL A 246 19.01 26.48 7.22
C VAL A 246 18.31 25.21 7.77
N PRO A 247 17.87 25.20 9.05
CA PRO A 247 17.15 24.08 9.61
C PRO A 247 15.74 23.93 8.99
N VAL A 248 15.29 22.69 8.85
CA VAL A 248 13.99 22.31 8.25
C VAL A 248 12.83 23.08 8.90
N ARG A 249 12.85 23.29 10.23
CA ARG A 249 11.81 24.01 10.97
C ARG A 249 11.53 25.42 10.49
N ASP A 250 12.50 26.07 9.84
CA ASP A 250 12.38 27.47 9.37
C ASP A 250 11.73 27.55 7.98
N VAL A 251 11.58 26.38 7.30
CA VAL A 251 11.13 26.29 5.91
C VAL A 251 9.92 25.40 5.74
N MET A 252 9.74 24.41 6.62
CA MET A 252 8.62 23.45 6.55
C MET A 252 7.27 24.15 6.66
N ASP A 253 6.26 23.54 6.09
CA ASP A 253 4.87 23.90 6.37
C ASP A 253 4.45 23.30 7.71
N ARG A 254 3.97 24.14 8.62
CA ARG A 254 3.52 23.73 9.96
C ARG A 254 2.01 23.48 10.02
N THR A 255 1.27 23.98 9.04
CA THR A 255 -0.17 23.76 8.95
C THR A 255 -0.41 22.44 8.21
N VAL A 256 -0.30 21.34 8.93
CA VAL A 256 -0.40 19.99 8.35
C VAL A 256 -1.70 19.35 8.78
N LEU A 257 -2.48 18.92 7.80
CA LEU A 257 -3.62 18.05 8.04
C LEU A 257 -3.14 16.60 8.09
N CYS A 258 -3.23 15.97 9.25
CA CYS A 258 -2.95 14.54 9.43
C CYS A 258 -4.25 13.75 9.37
N LEU A 259 -4.17 12.50 8.88
CA LEU A 259 -5.27 11.55 8.92
C LEU A 259 -5.08 10.60 10.09
N ALA A 260 -6.18 10.21 10.74
CA ALA A 260 -6.17 9.08 11.64
C ALA A 260 -6.18 7.77 10.80
N GLU A 261 -5.47 6.75 11.25
CA GLU A 261 -5.33 5.50 10.48
C GLU A 261 -6.64 4.71 10.33
N ASP A 262 -7.62 4.96 11.20
CA ASP A 262 -8.94 4.33 11.23
C ASP A 262 -10.02 5.10 10.43
N GLN A 263 -9.70 6.28 9.88
CA GLN A 263 -10.61 7.00 8.99
C GLN A 263 -10.92 6.18 7.74
N THR A 264 -12.15 6.32 7.23
CA THR A 264 -12.54 5.62 6.00
C THR A 264 -11.90 6.24 4.76
N ILE A 265 -11.56 5.43 3.78
CA ILE A 265 -11.02 5.94 2.49
C ILE A 265 -12.06 6.80 1.77
N ALA A 266 -13.36 6.55 1.96
CA ALA A 266 -14.42 7.37 1.39
C ALA A 266 -14.38 8.81 1.93
N ASP A 267 -14.24 8.98 3.24
CA ASP A 267 -14.13 10.29 3.88
C ASP A 267 -12.87 11.02 3.43
N VAL A 268 -11.75 10.29 3.35
CA VAL A 268 -10.47 10.85 2.90
C VAL A 268 -10.54 11.26 1.43
N ALA A 269 -11.17 10.48 0.57
CA ALA A 269 -11.35 10.84 -0.84
C ALA A 269 -12.19 12.12 -0.98
N ALA A 270 -13.27 12.25 -0.20
CA ALA A 270 -14.07 13.48 -0.15
C ALA A 270 -13.25 14.68 0.34
N LEU A 271 -12.40 14.48 1.36
CA LEU A 271 -11.49 15.49 1.89
C LEU A 271 -10.45 15.93 0.84
N MET A 272 -9.83 14.98 0.12
CA MET A 272 -8.88 15.26 -0.96
C MET A 272 -9.49 16.12 -2.07
N LEU A 273 -10.73 15.81 -2.46
CA LEU A 273 -11.45 16.57 -3.49
C LEU A 273 -11.84 17.96 -3.01
N SER A 274 -12.28 18.11 -1.75
CA SER A 274 -12.76 19.39 -1.20
C SER A 274 -11.64 20.37 -0.87
N LYS A 275 -10.45 19.87 -0.51
CA LYS A 275 -9.30 20.68 -0.07
C LYS A 275 -8.19 20.80 -1.11
N GLU A 276 -8.33 20.13 -2.27
CA GLU A 276 -7.31 20.05 -3.31
C GLU A 276 -5.95 19.54 -2.79
N LEU A 277 -5.99 18.75 -1.70
CA LEU A 277 -4.80 18.11 -1.13
C LEU A 277 -4.71 16.67 -1.65
N ASP A 278 -3.51 16.21 -1.89
CA ASP A 278 -3.28 14.89 -2.50
C ASP A 278 -2.37 13.97 -1.66
N ARG A 279 -1.91 14.45 -0.48
CA ARG A 279 -0.96 13.73 0.37
C ARG A 279 -1.08 14.12 1.84
N PHE A 280 -1.02 13.12 2.71
CA PHE A 280 -1.23 13.32 4.15
C PHE A 280 -0.33 12.41 4.99
N PRO A 281 0.31 12.93 6.04
CA PRO A 281 0.81 12.10 7.12
C PRO A 281 -0.34 11.37 7.80
N VAL A 282 -0.10 10.12 8.18
CA VAL A 282 -1.06 9.31 8.94
C VAL A 282 -0.53 9.12 10.35
N THR A 283 -1.39 9.36 11.32
CA THR A 283 -1.03 9.30 12.74
C THR A 283 -1.90 8.32 13.51
N ARG A 284 -1.30 7.74 14.56
CA ARG A 284 -1.96 6.99 15.63
C ARG A 284 -1.53 7.62 16.95
N ASP A 285 -2.48 8.06 17.77
CA ASP A 285 -2.22 8.72 19.04
C ASP A 285 -1.23 9.91 18.92
N GLY A 286 -1.31 10.62 17.79
CA GLY A 286 -0.45 11.76 17.47
C GLY A 286 0.91 11.41 16.85
N ALA A 287 1.36 10.14 16.94
CA ALA A 287 2.62 9.68 16.36
C ALA A 287 2.47 9.29 14.88
N LEU A 288 3.48 9.57 14.06
CA LEU A 288 3.51 9.20 12.65
C LEU A 288 3.58 7.67 12.49
N VAL A 289 2.59 7.09 11.79
CA VAL A 289 2.55 5.64 11.47
C VAL A 289 2.62 5.35 9.97
N GLY A 290 2.32 6.34 9.14
CA GLY A 290 2.31 6.16 7.70
C GLY A 290 2.14 7.45 6.91
N PHE A 291 2.00 7.30 5.61
CA PHE A 291 1.71 8.38 4.67
C PHE A 291 0.72 7.88 3.62
N LEU A 292 -0.25 8.71 3.26
CA LEU A 292 -1.25 8.40 2.26
C LEU A 292 -1.23 9.45 1.16
N THR A 293 -1.18 8.99 -0.09
CA THR A 293 -1.30 9.84 -1.27
C THR A 293 -2.53 9.46 -2.09
N ARG A 294 -2.99 10.37 -2.97
CA ARG A 294 -4.02 10.06 -3.96
C ARG A 294 -3.63 8.85 -4.82
N SER A 295 -2.34 8.76 -5.19
CA SER A 295 -1.83 7.64 -5.99
C SER A 295 -1.94 6.30 -5.27
N ASP A 296 -1.78 6.26 -3.95
CA ASP A 296 -1.95 5.02 -3.17
C ASP A 296 -3.41 4.55 -3.22
N ILE A 297 -4.36 5.48 -3.07
CA ILE A 297 -5.79 5.16 -3.20
C ILE A 297 -6.10 4.65 -4.61
N VAL A 298 -5.65 5.37 -5.65
CA VAL A 298 -5.92 4.99 -7.05
C VAL A 298 -5.29 3.63 -7.36
N ARG A 299 -4.03 3.39 -6.97
CA ARG A 299 -3.32 2.13 -7.17
C ARG A 299 -4.06 0.97 -6.51
N LYS A 300 -4.43 1.12 -5.25
CA LYS A 300 -5.21 0.10 -4.52
C LYS A 300 -6.60 -0.12 -5.13
N LEU A 301 -7.28 0.94 -5.57
CA LEU A 301 -8.59 0.82 -6.22
C LEU A 301 -8.52 0.17 -7.59
N LEU A 302 -7.45 0.39 -8.35
CA LEU A 302 -7.26 -0.19 -9.67
C LEU A 302 -6.64 -1.59 -9.63
N GLY A 303 -6.05 -1.99 -8.50
CA GLY A 303 -5.44 -3.32 -8.33
C GLY A 303 -4.12 -3.49 -9.10
N THR A 304 -3.38 -2.37 -9.29
CA THR A 304 -2.05 -2.34 -9.93
C THR A 304 -0.95 -2.15 -8.89
#